data_d3bfaaeb8f07046076354b89ba9a3dae
#
_entry.id   d3bfaaeb8f07046076354b89ba9a3dae
#
_cell.length_a   1.000
_cell.length_b   1.000
_cell.length_c   1.000
_cell.angle_alpha   90.00
_cell.angle_beta   90.00
_cell.angle_gamma   90.00
#
_symmetry.space_group_name_H-M   'P 1'
#
loop_
_entity.id
_entity.type
_entity.pdbx_description
1 polymer ?
#
loop_
_entity_poly.entity_id
_entity_poly.type
_entity_poly.pdbx_seq_one_letter_code
_entity_poly.pdbx_strand_id
1 'polypeptide(L)'
;MKMGIIGLGNMGSAMAHGLLNNNIETFLYDRDLEKREAFKDFKNAKIMGSEVDVVKNADAVILTVKPYVYDEVLDKIKAEVKNQIIISVTSSYDLKKLGEKLPGKKVLMAMPNTPAKILSSMTGICPGENITEGELSELREILSSFGETEIVEEKNIKIYEAVSGCMPAYVYMYIEAAADAAVSHGMTRDMAYRVISQAVAGSAKMVRESSLHPGELKDQVTTPAGTTIKGVKSLERDGFRAAIINAVDSIMNK
;
A
#
# COMPACT_ATOMS: atom_id res chain seq x y z
N MET A 1 -10.58 -17.98 1.79
CA MET A 1 -10.58 -17.81 0.30
C MET A 1 -9.25 -18.19 -0.31
N LYS A 2 -9.27 -18.74 -1.53
CA LYS A 2 -8.09 -18.91 -2.39
C LYS A 2 -7.85 -17.62 -3.15
N MET A 3 -6.62 -17.15 -3.16
CA MET A 3 -6.28 -15.86 -3.78
C MET A 3 -5.63 -16.04 -5.15
N GLY A 4 -5.91 -15.12 -6.06
CA GLY A 4 -5.23 -15.01 -7.34
C GLY A 4 -4.49 -13.68 -7.43
N ILE A 5 -3.32 -13.66 -8.09
CA ILE A 5 -2.62 -12.41 -8.44
C ILE A 5 -2.28 -12.44 -9.92
N ILE A 6 -2.70 -11.40 -10.63
CA ILE A 6 -2.34 -11.16 -12.02
C ILE A 6 -1.41 -9.94 -12.08
N GLY A 7 -0.15 -10.18 -12.43
CA GLY A 7 0.95 -9.21 -12.42
C GLY A 7 1.84 -9.36 -11.19
N LEU A 8 3.12 -9.71 -11.39
CA LEU A 8 4.12 -9.91 -10.34
C LEU A 8 5.22 -8.85 -10.42
N GLY A 9 4.80 -7.59 -10.62
CA GLY A 9 5.67 -6.44 -10.47
C GLY A 9 5.96 -6.15 -8.98
N ASN A 10 6.50 -4.97 -8.68
CA ASN A 10 6.89 -4.60 -7.31
C ASN A 10 5.77 -4.81 -6.28
N MET A 11 4.54 -4.38 -6.59
CA MET A 11 3.41 -4.49 -5.68
C MET A 11 2.87 -5.93 -5.64
N GLY A 12 2.64 -6.55 -6.80
CA GLY A 12 2.12 -7.92 -6.86
C GLY A 12 3.02 -8.93 -6.18
N SER A 13 4.34 -8.81 -6.36
CA SER A 13 5.32 -9.66 -5.65
C SER A 13 5.27 -9.43 -4.14
N ALA A 14 5.18 -8.18 -3.68
CA ALA A 14 5.08 -7.89 -2.25
C ALA A 14 3.81 -8.51 -1.63
N MET A 15 2.67 -8.35 -2.29
CA MET A 15 1.40 -8.95 -1.86
C MET A 15 1.46 -10.49 -1.90
N ALA A 16 2.04 -11.07 -2.96
CA ALA A 16 2.22 -12.53 -3.07
C ALA A 16 3.04 -13.08 -1.90
N HIS A 17 4.16 -12.44 -1.56
CA HIS A 17 4.95 -12.84 -0.38
C HIS A 17 4.14 -12.77 0.92
N GLY A 18 3.36 -11.70 1.12
CA GLY A 18 2.49 -11.58 2.29
C GLY A 18 1.49 -12.72 2.40
N LEU A 19 0.76 -13.00 1.31
CA LEU A 19 -0.21 -14.10 1.25
C LEU A 19 0.45 -15.47 1.49
N LEU A 20 1.54 -15.74 0.79
CA LEU A 20 2.22 -17.04 0.85
C LEU A 20 2.86 -17.31 2.22
N ASN A 21 3.45 -16.30 2.85
CA ASN A 21 4.02 -16.42 4.20
C ASN A 21 2.95 -16.64 5.27
N ASN A 22 1.71 -16.25 5.01
CA ASN A 22 0.55 -16.53 5.87
C ASN A 22 -0.22 -17.80 5.47
N ASN A 23 0.42 -18.70 4.71
CA ASN A 23 -0.12 -19.99 4.26
C ASN A 23 -1.41 -19.90 3.43
N ILE A 24 -1.68 -18.77 2.77
CA ILE A 24 -2.81 -18.60 1.88
C ILE A 24 -2.49 -19.22 0.53
N GLU A 25 -3.32 -20.15 0.04
CA GLU A 25 -3.17 -20.74 -1.29
C GLU A 25 -3.34 -19.65 -2.35
N THR A 26 -2.31 -19.45 -3.18
CA THR A 26 -2.26 -18.30 -4.10
C THR A 26 -1.90 -18.74 -5.52
N PHE A 27 -2.77 -18.38 -6.47
CA PHE A 27 -2.61 -18.62 -7.91
C PHE A 27 -1.96 -17.40 -8.55
N LEU A 28 -0.79 -17.60 -9.17
CA LEU A 28 0.09 -16.51 -9.60
C LEU A 28 0.27 -16.53 -11.11
N TYR A 29 0.10 -15.37 -11.74
CA TYR A 29 0.43 -15.18 -13.13
C TYR A 29 1.08 -13.81 -13.40
N ASP A 30 2.13 -13.82 -14.19
CA ASP A 30 2.71 -12.65 -14.89
C ASP A 30 3.08 -13.12 -16.31
N ARG A 31 3.05 -12.23 -17.28
CA ARG A 31 3.53 -12.53 -18.65
C ARG A 31 5.02 -12.89 -18.68
N ASP A 32 5.78 -12.37 -17.72
CA ASP A 32 7.19 -12.64 -17.52
C ASP A 32 7.37 -13.95 -16.72
N LEU A 33 8.00 -14.94 -17.35
CA LEU A 33 8.20 -16.25 -16.76
C LEU A 33 9.13 -16.20 -15.53
N GLU A 34 10.18 -15.39 -15.57
CA GLU A 34 11.14 -15.30 -14.46
C GLU A 34 10.46 -14.82 -13.17
N LYS A 35 9.53 -13.88 -13.28
CA LYS A 35 8.76 -13.42 -12.13
C LYS A 35 7.85 -14.50 -11.54
N ARG A 36 7.29 -15.36 -12.38
CA ARG A 36 6.48 -16.48 -11.91
C ARG A 36 7.34 -17.53 -11.19
N GLU A 37 8.48 -17.90 -11.80
CA GLU A 37 9.40 -18.90 -11.27
C GLU A 37 10.01 -18.49 -9.91
N ALA A 38 10.08 -17.20 -9.60
CA ALA A 38 10.52 -16.72 -8.29
C ALA A 38 9.67 -17.24 -7.11
N PHE A 39 8.46 -17.72 -7.38
CA PHE A 39 7.52 -18.24 -6.36
C PHE A 39 7.38 -19.77 -6.35
N LYS A 40 8.10 -20.49 -7.19
CA LYS A 40 7.95 -21.96 -7.36
C LYS A 40 8.21 -22.78 -6.09
N ASP A 41 9.08 -22.26 -5.21
CA ASP A 41 9.50 -22.97 -3.99
C ASP A 41 8.46 -22.83 -2.84
N PHE A 42 7.46 -21.96 -2.99
CA PHE A 42 6.36 -21.87 -2.03
C PHE A 42 5.34 -22.99 -2.29
N LYS A 43 5.11 -23.85 -1.29
CA LYS A 43 4.21 -25.01 -1.41
C LYS A 43 2.76 -24.61 -1.72
N ASN A 44 2.34 -23.45 -1.22
CA ASN A 44 1.01 -22.87 -1.39
C ASN A 44 0.90 -21.91 -2.58
N ALA A 45 1.97 -21.71 -3.36
CA ALA A 45 1.94 -21.02 -4.64
C ALA A 45 1.58 -22.00 -5.77
N LYS A 46 0.69 -21.55 -6.66
CA LYS A 46 0.32 -22.26 -7.88
C LYS A 46 0.59 -21.35 -9.08
N ILE A 47 1.62 -21.69 -9.84
CA ILE A 47 2.01 -20.93 -11.04
C ILE A 47 1.05 -21.27 -12.18
N MET A 48 0.37 -20.26 -12.71
CA MET A 48 -0.65 -20.41 -13.75
C MET A 48 -0.09 -20.09 -15.14
N GLY A 49 -0.75 -20.67 -16.16
CA GLY A 49 -0.40 -20.46 -17.56
C GLY A 49 -0.98 -19.18 -18.17
N SER A 50 -2.08 -18.68 -17.59
CA SER A 50 -2.79 -17.49 -18.11
C SER A 50 -3.55 -16.75 -17.01
N GLU A 51 -4.00 -15.51 -17.32
CA GLU A 51 -4.91 -14.71 -16.47
C GLU A 51 -6.23 -15.46 -16.22
N VAL A 52 -6.73 -16.16 -17.24
CA VAL A 52 -7.95 -16.96 -17.19
C VAL A 52 -7.82 -18.12 -16.20
N ASP A 53 -6.67 -18.80 -16.19
CA ASP A 53 -6.42 -19.90 -15.26
C ASP A 53 -6.41 -19.41 -13.81
N VAL A 54 -5.90 -18.20 -13.56
CA VAL A 54 -5.96 -17.58 -12.21
C VAL A 54 -7.42 -17.42 -11.79
N VAL A 55 -8.25 -16.81 -12.64
CA VAL A 55 -9.66 -16.55 -12.31
C VAL A 55 -10.44 -17.84 -12.08
N LYS A 56 -10.18 -18.89 -12.86
CA LYS A 56 -10.88 -20.19 -12.72
C LYS A 56 -10.59 -20.92 -11.41
N ASN A 57 -9.46 -20.63 -10.77
CA ASN A 57 -8.98 -21.37 -9.60
C ASN A 57 -9.06 -20.57 -8.28
N ALA A 58 -9.22 -19.24 -8.34
CA ALA A 58 -9.26 -18.37 -7.19
C ALA A 58 -10.68 -17.94 -6.81
N ASP A 59 -10.90 -17.60 -5.55
CA ASP A 59 -12.13 -17.00 -5.04
C ASP A 59 -12.07 -15.46 -5.15
N ALA A 60 -10.89 -14.89 -5.00
CA ALA A 60 -10.64 -13.46 -5.20
C ALA A 60 -9.34 -13.25 -5.98
N VAL A 61 -9.33 -12.29 -6.90
CA VAL A 61 -8.22 -12.04 -7.83
C VAL A 61 -7.78 -10.59 -7.74
N ILE A 62 -6.51 -10.39 -7.39
CA ILE A 62 -5.88 -9.07 -7.29
C ILE A 62 -5.21 -8.73 -8.63
N LEU A 63 -5.59 -7.59 -9.21
CA LEU A 63 -5.00 -7.07 -10.44
C LEU A 63 -3.91 -6.05 -10.11
N THR A 64 -2.65 -6.46 -10.25
CA THR A 64 -1.47 -5.64 -9.97
C THR A 64 -0.69 -5.28 -11.23
N VAL A 65 -1.33 -5.34 -12.39
CA VAL A 65 -0.77 -4.91 -13.65
C VAL A 65 -0.75 -3.39 -13.77
N LYS A 66 0.02 -2.85 -14.73
CA LYS A 66 0.05 -1.41 -14.98
C LYS A 66 -1.31 -0.91 -15.49
N PRO A 67 -1.73 0.34 -15.17
CA PRO A 67 -3.04 0.86 -15.55
C PRO A 67 -3.38 0.72 -17.05
N TYR A 68 -2.40 0.92 -17.94
CA TYR A 68 -2.60 0.80 -19.39
C TYR A 68 -2.82 -0.65 -19.88
N VAL A 69 -2.66 -1.65 -19.01
CA VAL A 69 -2.90 -3.09 -19.32
C VAL A 69 -4.25 -3.55 -18.79
N TYR A 70 -4.93 -2.76 -17.95
CA TYR A 70 -6.16 -3.16 -17.28
C TYR A 70 -7.27 -3.59 -18.25
N ASP A 71 -7.52 -2.79 -19.30
CA ASP A 71 -8.55 -3.10 -20.28
C ASP A 71 -8.32 -4.47 -20.94
N GLU A 72 -7.09 -4.73 -21.36
CA GLU A 72 -6.71 -6.00 -21.97
C GLU A 72 -6.96 -7.18 -21.03
N VAL A 73 -6.52 -7.04 -19.75
CA VAL A 73 -6.71 -8.12 -18.77
C VAL A 73 -8.18 -8.34 -18.45
N LEU A 74 -8.93 -7.26 -18.19
CA LEU A 74 -10.36 -7.34 -17.90
C LEU A 74 -11.13 -7.97 -19.06
N ASP A 75 -10.83 -7.60 -20.31
CA ASP A 75 -11.46 -8.17 -21.49
C ASP A 75 -11.19 -9.68 -21.66
N LYS A 76 -9.98 -10.14 -21.29
CA LYS A 76 -9.64 -11.57 -21.30
C LYS A 76 -10.38 -12.36 -20.23
N ILE A 77 -10.55 -11.79 -19.02
CA ILE A 77 -11.09 -12.56 -17.88
C ILE A 77 -12.60 -12.43 -17.70
N LYS A 78 -13.23 -11.37 -18.22
CA LYS A 78 -14.66 -11.04 -17.95
C LYS A 78 -15.65 -12.19 -18.16
N ALA A 79 -15.42 -13.05 -19.18
CA ALA A 79 -16.29 -14.18 -19.46
C ALA A 79 -16.18 -15.31 -18.41
N GLU A 80 -15.03 -15.39 -17.73
CA GLU A 80 -14.75 -16.43 -16.74
C GLU A 80 -15.05 -15.98 -15.30
N VAL A 81 -15.18 -14.67 -15.06
CA VAL A 81 -15.59 -14.17 -13.75
C VAL A 81 -17.04 -14.55 -13.49
N LYS A 82 -17.28 -15.42 -12.51
CA LYS A 82 -18.61 -15.89 -12.06
C LYS A 82 -18.96 -15.26 -10.71
N ASN A 83 -18.40 -15.80 -9.64
CA ASN A 83 -18.61 -15.37 -8.27
C ASN A 83 -17.34 -14.77 -7.63
N GLN A 84 -16.23 -14.79 -8.36
CA GLN A 84 -14.95 -14.28 -7.88
C GLN A 84 -15.04 -12.79 -7.60
N ILE A 85 -14.28 -12.35 -6.59
CA ILE A 85 -14.11 -10.93 -6.28
C ILE A 85 -12.90 -10.41 -7.06
N ILE A 86 -13.09 -9.39 -7.88
CA ILE A 86 -11.98 -8.75 -8.61
C ILE A 86 -11.51 -7.54 -7.81
N ILE A 87 -10.24 -7.57 -7.42
CA ILE A 87 -9.61 -6.55 -6.58
C ILE A 87 -8.66 -5.70 -7.44
N SER A 88 -9.00 -4.43 -7.61
CA SER A 88 -8.15 -3.46 -8.31
C SER A 88 -7.23 -2.74 -7.33
N VAL A 89 -5.94 -2.61 -7.68
CA VAL A 89 -4.96 -1.85 -6.88
C VAL A 89 -4.52 -0.54 -7.56
N THR A 90 -5.38 0.03 -8.38
CA THR A 90 -5.14 1.32 -9.04
C THR A 90 -6.31 2.27 -8.90
N SER A 91 -6.03 3.54 -8.63
CA SER A 91 -7.03 4.62 -8.62
C SER A 91 -7.52 5.00 -10.03
N SER A 92 -6.84 4.55 -11.08
CA SER A 92 -7.26 4.79 -12.48
C SER A 92 -8.53 4.03 -12.87
N TYR A 93 -8.91 2.99 -12.12
CA TYR A 93 -10.13 2.21 -12.27
C TYR A 93 -10.92 2.27 -10.96
N ASP A 94 -11.83 3.25 -10.88
CA ASP A 94 -12.80 3.38 -9.80
C ASP A 94 -13.88 2.27 -9.85
N LEU A 95 -14.72 2.20 -8.83
CA LEU A 95 -15.78 1.17 -8.78
C LEU A 95 -16.74 1.27 -9.95
N LYS A 96 -17.00 2.49 -10.45
CA LYS A 96 -17.87 2.72 -11.62
C LYS A 96 -17.27 2.09 -12.87
N LYS A 97 -16.02 2.39 -13.21
CA LYS A 97 -15.33 1.79 -14.38
C LYS A 97 -15.21 0.28 -14.27
N LEU A 98 -14.90 -0.22 -13.06
CA LEU A 98 -14.87 -1.67 -12.82
C LEU A 98 -16.25 -2.30 -13.05
N GLY A 99 -17.31 -1.67 -12.56
CA GLY A 99 -18.69 -2.13 -12.78
C GLY A 99 -19.15 -2.07 -14.25
N GLU A 100 -18.69 -1.09 -15.02
CA GLU A 100 -18.93 -1.01 -16.47
C GLU A 100 -18.23 -2.14 -17.23
N LYS A 101 -17.00 -2.51 -16.83
CA LYS A 101 -16.23 -3.61 -17.43
C LYS A 101 -16.70 -5.00 -16.98
N LEU A 102 -17.17 -5.11 -15.76
CA LEU A 102 -17.61 -6.35 -15.11
C LEU A 102 -19.04 -6.21 -14.55
N PRO A 103 -20.06 -6.04 -15.41
CA PRO A 103 -21.41 -5.74 -14.95
C PRO A 103 -21.98 -6.88 -14.07
N GLY A 104 -22.50 -6.49 -12.90
CA GLY A 104 -23.06 -7.41 -11.91
C GLY A 104 -22.06 -8.29 -11.16
N LYS A 105 -20.73 -8.07 -11.35
CA LYS A 105 -19.70 -8.83 -10.66
C LYS A 105 -19.29 -8.14 -9.36
N LYS A 106 -18.65 -8.91 -8.48
CA LYS A 106 -18.08 -8.41 -7.23
C LYS A 106 -16.75 -7.73 -7.51
N VAL A 107 -16.67 -6.45 -7.23
CA VAL A 107 -15.46 -5.64 -7.42
C VAL A 107 -15.07 -4.93 -6.13
N LEU A 108 -13.78 -4.76 -5.91
CA LEU A 108 -13.22 -4.09 -4.75
C LEU A 108 -12.00 -3.28 -5.18
N MET A 109 -11.82 -2.09 -4.65
CA MET A 109 -10.57 -1.36 -4.75
C MET A 109 -9.75 -1.58 -3.49
N ALA A 110 -8.48 -1.91 -3.65
CA ALA A 110 -7.50 -2.00 -2.57
C ALA A 110 -6.31 -1.10 -2.90
N MET A 111 -5.97 -0.20 -2.01
CA MET A 111 -4.89 0.78 -2.19
C MET A 111 -3.76 0.51 -1.20
N PRO A 112 -2.91 -0.49 -1.45
CA PRO A 112 -1.72 -0.75 -0.65
C PRO A 112 -0.64 0.30 -0.92
N ASN A 113 0.36 0.35 -0.04
CA ASN A 113 1.55 1.17 -0.25
C ASN A 113 2.84 0.31 -0.23
N THR A 114 3.97 0.92 -0.59
CA THR A 114 5.25 0.21 -0.79
C THR A 114 5.78 -0.55 0.44
N PRO A 115 5.51 -0.18 1.70
CA PRO A 115 5.87 -0.97 2.86
C PRO A 115 5.24 -2.39 2.92
N ALA A 116 4.33 -2.74 2.02
CA ALA A 116 3.86 -4.12 1.82
C ALA A 116 5.03 -5.11 1.64
N LYS A 117 6.16 -4.66 1.07
CA LYS A 117 7.37 -5.48 0.91
C LYS A 117 7.95 -6.02 2.22
N ILE A 118 7.69 -5.34 3.32
CA ILE A 118 8.12 -5.72 4.68
C ILE A 118 6.92 -5.98 5.60
N LEU A 119 5.77 -6.30 5.04
CA LEU A 119 4.53 -6.61 5.75
C LEU A 119 4.03 -5.46 6.66
N SER A 120 4.28 -4.23 6.25
CA SER A 120 3.93 -3.01 7.01
C SER A 120 3.15 -2.01 6.15
N SER A 121 2.34 -2.51 5.23
CA SER A 121 1.43 -1.69 4.43
C SER A 121 0.30 -1.12 5.29
N MET A 122 -0.22 0.04 4.87
CA MET A 122 -1.58 0.42 5.18
C MET A 122 -2.39 0.32 3.89
N THR A 123 -3.38 -0.57 3.84
CA THR A 123 -4.18 -0.85 2.64
C THR A 123 -5.59 -0.30 2.81
N GLY A 124 -5.94 0.75 2.06
CA GLY A 124 -7.32 1.23 1.97
C GLY A 124 -8.16 0.25 1.16
N ILE A 125 -9.33 -0.10 1.69
CA ILE A 125 -10.26 -1.03 1.04
C ILE A 125 -11.58 -0.29 0.77
N CYS A 126 -11.99 -0.25 -0.49
CA CYS A 126 -13.28 0.28 -0.90
C CYS A 126 -14.10 -0.83 -1.59
N PRO A 127 -15.08 -1.42 -0.91
CA PRO A 127 -15.91 -2.48 -1.47
C PRO A 127 -16.97 -1.92 -2.43
N GLY A 128 -17.22 -2.64 -3.52
CA GLY A 128 -18.38 -2.42 -4.38
C GLY A 128 -19.67 -2.99 -3.76
N GLU A 129 -20.81 -2.61 -4.29
CA GLU A 129 -22.15 -2.91 -3.75
C GLU A 129 -22.47 -4.42 -3.63
N ASN A 130 -21.87 -5.26 -4.47
CA ASN A 130 -22.15 -6.70 -4.51
C ASN A 130 -21.31 -7.53 -3.53
N ILE A 131 -20.47 -6.92 -2.71
CA ILE A 131 -19.64 -7.60 -1.70
C ILE A 131 -20.42 -7.70 -0.39
N THR A 132 -20.58 -8.91 0.12
CA THR A 132 -21.23 -9.14 1.42
C THR A 132 -20.31 -8.77 2.59
N GLU A 133 -20.89 -8.49 3.76
CA GLU A 133 -20.11 -8.20 4.97
C GLU A 133 -19.17 -9.36 5.35
N GLY A 134 -19.60 -10.61 5.16
CA GLY A 134 -18.77 -11.78 5.42
C GLY A 134 -17.56 -11.85 4.48
N GLU A 135 -17.76 -11.61 3.19
CA GLU A 135 -16.67 -11.57 2.21
C GLU A 135 -15.71 -10.41 2.49
N LEU A 136 -16.22 -9.25 2.85
CA LEU A 136 -15.40 -8.11 3.21
C LEU A 136 -14.55 -8.38 4.46
N SER A 137 -15.14 -9.01 5.47
CA SER A 137 -14.42 -9.40 6.70
C SER A 137 -13.28 -10.38 6.40
N GLU A 138 -13.54 -11.43 5.61
CA GLU A 138 -12.53 -12.41 5.22
C GLU A 138 -11.43 -11.77 4.36
N LEU A 139 -11.80 -10.89 3.40
CA LEU A 139 -10.82 -10.16 2.58
C LEU A 139 -9.94 -9.23 3.42
N ARG A 140 -10.49 -8.56 4.43
CA ARG A 140 -9.70 -7.71 5.34
C ARG A 140 -8.65 -8.53 6.08
N GLU A 141 -9.03 -9.69 6.60
CA GLU A 141 -8.09 -10.61 7.27
C GLU A 141 -6.98 -11.05 6.32
N ILE A 142 -7.35 -11.47 5.09
CA ILE A 142 -6.40 -11.90 4.06
C ILE A 142 -5.46 -10.76 3.66
N LEU A 143 -6.00 -9.57 3.36
CA LEU A 143 -5.20 -8.42 2.94
C LEU A 143 -4.32 -7.86 4.09
N SER A 144 -4.66 -8.17 5.34
CA SER A 144 -3.81 -7.87 6.50
C SER A 144 -2.54 -8.73 6.57
N SER A 145 -2.41 -9.74 5.72
CA SER A 145 -1.19 -10.57 5.60
C SER A 145 0.06 -9.78 5.18
N PHE A 146 -0.10 -8.58 4.61
CA PHE A 146 1.01 -7.70 4.22
C PHE A 146 0.96 -6.31 4.87
N GLY A 147 0.23 -6.17 5.98
CA GLY A 147 0.12 -4.92 6.76
C GLY A 147 -1.23 -4.79 7.45
N GLU A 148 -1.73 -3.57 7.53
CA GLU A 148 -3.04 -3.26 8.10
C GLU A 148 -4.02 -2.81 7.03
N THR A 149 -5.32 -2.88 7.34
CA THR A 149 -6.39 -2.52 6.42
C THR A 149 -7.32 -1.47 7.04
N GLU A 150 -7.80 -0.54 6.21
CA GLU A 150 -8.79 0.46 6.58
C GLU A 150 -9.90 0.51 5.52
N ILE A 151 -11.17 0.57 5.95
CA ILE A 151 -12.29 0.75 5.02
C ILE A 151 -12.38 2.23 4.65
N VAL A 152 -12.36 2.52 3.35
CA VAL A 152 -12.35 3.87 2.81
C VAL A 152 -13.55 4.03 1.89
N GLU A 153 -14.34 5.09 2.08
CA GLU A 153 -15.39 5.45 1.14
C GLU A 153 -14.77 5.87 -0.21
N GLU A 154 -15.43 5.54 -1.33
CA GLU A 154 -14.91 5.82 -2.68
C GLU A 154 -14.54 7.29 -2.88
N LYS A 155 -15.35 8.22 -2.36
CA LYS A 155 -15.07 9.67 -2.44
C LYS A 155 -13.73 10.08 -1.81
N ASN A 156 -13.20 9.27 -0.87
CA ASN A 156 -11.97 9.51 -0.14
C ASN A 156 -10.76 8.76 -0.70
N ILE A 157 -10.92 7.92 -1.73
CA ILE A 157 -9.82 7.11 -2.29
C ILE A 157 -8.67 7.98 -2.80
N LYS A 158 -8.98 9.11 -3.45
CA LYS A 158 -7.95 10.01 -3.99
C LYS A 158 -7.11 10.64 -2.88
N ILE A 159 -7.75 11.12 -1.81
CA ILE A 159 -6.99 11.68 -0.66
C ILE A 159 -6.28 10.57 0.10
N TYR A 160 -6.86 9.38 0.22
CA TYR A 160 -6.20 8.21 0.80
C TYR A 160 -4.90 7.86 0.05
N GLU A 161 -4.93 7.83 -1.29
CA GLU A 161 -3.75 7.62 -2.12
C GLU A 161 -2.68 8.70 -1.86
N ALA A 162 -3.07 9.96 -1.76
CA ALA A 162 -2.16 11.07 -1.51
C ALA A 162 -1.46 10.96 -0.14
N VAL A 163 -2.18 10.52 0.92
CA VAL A 163 -1.62 10.47 2.28
C VAL A 163 -1.07 9.09 2.67
N SER A 164 -1.43 8.00 2.00
CA SER A 164 -0.91 6.66 2.27
C SER A 164 0.03 6.18 1.16
N GLY A 165 -0.41 6.27 -0.09
CA GLY A 165 0.35 5.80 -1.25
C GLY A 165 1.61 6.63 -1.52
N CYS A 166 1.53 7.96 -1.41
CA CYS A 166 2.63 8.87 -1.68
C CYS A 166 3.53 9.13 -0.46
N MET A 167 3.01 8.97 0.76
CA MET A 167 3.74 9.27 2.00
C MET A 167 5.11 8.59 2.12
N PRO A 168 5.31 7.33 1.70
CA PRO A 168 6.63 6.72 1.77
C PRO A 168 7.72 7.54 1.08
N ALA A 169 7.43 8.16 -0.08
CA ALA A 169 8.40 9.01 -0.76
C ALA A 169 8.78 10.25 0.07
N TYR A 170 7.81 10.88 0.73
CA TYR A 170 8.06 12.05 1.57
C TYR A 170 8.90 11.70 2.80
N VAL A 171 8.63 10.54 3.41
CA VAL A 171 9.41 10.02 4.53
C VAL A 171 10.85 9.69 4.09
N TYR A 172 11.05 9.13 2.90
CA TYR A 172 12.40 8.85 2.39
C TYR A 172 13.18 10.15 2.15
N MET A 173 12.55 11.19 1.60
CA MET A 173 13.17 12.51 1.45
C MET A 173 13.56 13.12 2.81
N TYR A 174 12.68 13.01 3.82
CA TYR A 174 12.99 13.46 5.17
C TYR A 174 14.20 12.72 5.76
N ILE A 175 14.22 11.39 5.66
CA ILE A 175 15.33 10.56 6.18
C ILE A 175 16.65 10.92 5.48
N GLU A 176 16.60 11.09 4.14
CA GLU A 176 17.77 11.45 3.34
C GLU A 176 18.33 12.81 3.73
N ALA A 177 17.48 13.85 3.80
CA ALA A 177 17.89 15.19 4.19
C ALA A 177 18.47 15.25 5.62
N ALA A 178 17.84 14.54 6.57
CA ALA A 178 18.34 14.46 7.94
C ALA A 178 19.69 13.70 7.99
N ALA A 179 19.88 12.67 7.17
CA ALA A 179 21.13 11.93 7.07
C ALA A 179 22.24 12.80 6.44
N ASP A 180 21.93 13.62 5.45
CA ASP A 180 22.91 14.57 4.86
C ASP A 180 23.39 15.57 5.91
N ALA A 181 22.47 16.10 6.72
CA ALA A 181 22.84 16.98 7.83
C ALA A 181 23.73 16.27 8.85
N ALA A 182 23.39 15.02 9.23
CA ALA A 182 24.20 14.25 10.18
C ALA A 182 25.61 13.97 9.65
N VAL A 183 25.73 13.65 8.35
CA VAL A 183 27.04 13.42 7.70
C VAL A 183 27.86 14.70 7.64
N SER A 184 27.27 15.87 7.40
CA SER A 184 27.98 17.17 7.42
C SER A 184 28.58 17.50 8.79
N HIS A 185 28.05 16.86 9.85
CA HIS A 185 28.55 16.96 11.22
C HIS A 185 29.40 15.76 11.67
N GLY A 186 29.85 14.90 10.72
CA GLY A 186 30.84 13.85 10.98
C GLY A 186 30.27 12.45 11.29
N MET A 187 28.94 12.25 11.22
CA MET A 187 28.35 10.91 11.36
C MET A 187 28.58 10.12 10.06
N THR A 188 28.84 8.80 10.18
CA THR A 188 28.90 7.96 8.98
C THR A 188 27.52 7.79 8.34
N ARG A 189 27.44 7.70 7.01
CA ARG A 189 26.19 7.57 6.26
C ARG A 189 25.33 6.40 6.76
N ASP A 190 25.93 5.24 6.93
CA ASP A 190 25.23 4.04 7.38
C ASP A 190 24.65 4.19 8.79
N MET A 191 25.38 4.83 9.69
CA MET A 191 24.90 5.12 11.04
C MET A 191 23.74 6.12 10.99
N ALA A 192 23.86 7.18 10.18
CA ALA A 192 22.82 8.19 10.02
C ALA A 192 21.49 7.57 9.57
N TYR A 193 21.50 6.74 8.52
CA TYR A 193 20.30 6.05 8.06
C TYR A 193 19.69 5.13 9.11
N ARG A 194 20.48 4.32 9.82
CA ARG A 194 19.95 3.45 10.88
C ARG A 194 19.30 4.22 12.02
N VAL A 195 19.96 5.26 12.51
CA VAL A 195 19.47 6.05 13.66
C VAL A 195 18.20 6.83 13.29
N ILE A 196 18.22 7.51 12.15
CA ILE A 196 17.10 8.36 11.73
C ILE A 196 15.87 7.52 11.36
N SER A 197 16.05 6.44 10.60
CA SER A 197 14.92 5.58 10.26
C SER A 197 14.26 4.95 11.48
N GLN A 198 15.05 4.55 12.49
CA GLN A 198 14.50 4.03 13.74
C GLN A 198 13.77 5.12 14.55
N ALA A 199 14.29 6.34 14.58
CA ALA A 199 13.62 7.46 15.25
C ALA A 199 12.28 7.79 14.57
N VAL A 200 12.22 7.80 13.23
CA VAL A 200 10.98 8.02 12.46
C VAL A 200 9.96 6.91 12.74
N ALA A 201 10.38 5.65 12.66
CA ALA A 201 9.51 4.50 12.91
C ALA A 201 8.95 4.52 14.34
N GLY A 202 9.79 4.79 15.34
CA GLY A 202 9.39 4.91 16.75
C GLY A 202 8.42 6.06 16.99
N SER A 203 8.65 7.21 16.37
CA SER A 203 7.76 8.38 16.49
C SER A 203 6.39 8.12 15.86
N ALA A 204 6.33 7.49 14.69
CA ALA A 204 5.08 7.08 14.06
C ALA A 204 4.31 6.07 14.95
N LYS A 205 5.02 5.10 15.52
CA LYS A 205 4.43 4.13 16.45
C LYS A 205 3.87 4.80 17.69
N MET A 206 4.57 5.79 18.27
CA MET A 206 4.08 6.58 19.41
C MET A 206 2.75 7.28 19.11
N VAL A 207 2.59 7.88 17.95
CA VAL A 207 1.32 8.52 17.55
C VAL A 207 0.18 7.51 17.51
N ARG A 208 0.44 6.31 17.01
CA ARG A 208 -0.58 5.25 16.86
C ARG A 208 -1.00 4.61 18.19
N GLU A 209 -0.06 4.41 19.10
CA GLU A 209 -0.27 3.61 20.32
C GLU A 209 -0.61 4.46 21.55
N SER A 210 -0.18 5.74 21.60
CA SER A 210 -0.40 6.57 22.79
C SER A 210 -1.79 7.22 22.84
N SER A 211 -2.51 7.31 21.74
CA SER A 211 -3.75 8.08 21.60
C SER A 211 -3.61 9.59 21.89
N LEU A 212 -2.37 10.08 22.02
CA LEU A 212 -2.08 11.48 22.24
C LEU A 212 -2.06 12.27 20.94
N HIS A 213 -2.45 13.53 21.01
CA HIS A 213 -2.32 14.44 19.87
C HIS A 213 -0.83 14.60 19.49
N PRO A 214 -0.46 14.58 18.17
CA PRO A 214 0.95 14.74 17.76
C PRO A 214 1.63 15.99 18.31
N GLY A 215 0.86 17.08 18.54
CA GLY A 215 1.37 18.30 19.19
C GLY A 215 1.80 18.07 20.63
N GLU A 216 1.05 17.27 21.40
CA GLU A 216 1.41 16.91 22.78
C GLU A 216 2.69 16.06 22.82
N LEU A 217 2.80 15.08 21.92
CA LEU A 217 4.01 14.27 21.79
C LEU A 217 5.23 15.14 21.43
N LYS A 218 5.07 16.13 20.56
CA LYS A 218 6.11 17.11 20.23
C LYS A 218 6.49 17.93 21.46
N ASP A 219 5.52 18.40 22.24
CA ASP A 219 5.78 19.22 23.43
C ASP A 219 6.51 18.42 24.53
N GLN A 220 6.21 17.13 24.71
CA GLN A 220 6.92 16.25 25.65
C GLN A 220 8.42 16.12 25.39
N VAL A 221 8.86 16.29 24.15
CA VAL A 221 10.29 16.23 23.77
C VAL A 221 10.92 17.59 23.58
N THR A 222 10.19 18.70 23.86
CA THR A 222 10.66 20.08 23.75
C THR A 222 10.76 20.75 25.13
N THR A 223 11.93 20.69 25.76
CA THR A 223 12.16 21.35 27.04
C THR A 223 12.46 22.84 26.88
N PRO A 224 12.14 23.69 27.87
CA PRO A 224 12.48 25.13 27.85
C PRO A 224 13.96 25.35 27.54
N ALA A 225 14.26 26.19 26.54
CA ALA A 225 15.62 26.51 26.06
C ALA A 225 16.45 25.30 25.54
N GLY A 226 15.85 24.09 25.44
CA GLY A 226 16.53 22.88 25.01
C GLY A 226 16.92 22.88 23.52
N THR A 227 17.63 21.84 23.11
CA THR A 227 18.07 21.67 21.70
C THR A 227 16.92 21.39 20.76
N THR A 228 15.94 20.58 21.18
CA THR A 228 14.81 20.19 20.36
C THR A 228 13.96 21.40 19.95
N ILE A 229 13.65 22.33 20.87
CA ILE A 229 12.83 23.50 20.51
C ILE A 229 13.57 24.43 19.54
N LYS A 230 14.90 24.50 19.55
CA LYS A 230 15.67 25.25 18.55
C LYS A 230 15.52 24.67 17.15
N GLY A 231 15.57 23.34 17.04
CA GLY A 231 15.30 22.64 15.77
C GLY A 231 13.86 22.85 15.28
N VAL A 232 12.86 22.70 16.17
CA VAL A 232 11.45 22.94 15.83
C VAL A 232 11.25 24.37 15.29
N LYS A 233 11.83 25.39 15.95
CA LYS A 233 11.74 26.77 15.48
C LYS A 233 12.37 26.98 14.10
N SER A 234 13.46 26.29 13.78
CA SER A 234 14.06 26.35 12.46
C SER A 234 13.13 25.75 11.41
N LEU A 235 12.58 24.56 11.65
CA LEU A 235 11.64 23.91 10.74
C LEU A 235 10.37 24.75 10.49
N GLU A 236 9.83 25.39 11.53
CA GLU A 236 8.67 26.30 11.39
C GLU A 236 9.03 27.54 10.55
N ARG A 237 10.16 28.17 10.82
CA ARG A 237 10.64 29.33 10.05
C ARG A 237 10.84 29.00 8.57
N ASP A 238 11.35 27.82 8.29
CA ASP A 238 11.68 27.37 6.93
C ASP A 238 10.49 26.70 6.22
N GLY A 239 9.28 26.75 6.82
CA GLY A 239 8.01 26.38 6.17
C GLY A 239 7.76 24.87 6.06
N PHE A 240 8.32 24.06 6.96
CA PHE A 240 8.18 22.60 6.92
C PHE A 240 6.72 22.13 6.83
N ARG A 241 5.83 22.70 7.65
CA ARG A 241 4.39 22.34 7.61
C ARG A 241 3.75 22.69 6.27
N ALA A 242 4.04 23.89 5.76
CA ALA A 242 3.52 24.34 4.47
C ALA A 242 4.00 23.43 3.33
N ALA A 243 5.25 22.99 3.37
CA ALA A 243 5.80 22.07 2.35
C ALA A 243 5.03 20.75 2.32
N ILE A 244 4.71 20.16 3.48
CA ILE A 244 3.95 18.90 3.57
C ILE A 244 2.49 19.10 3.10
N ILE A 245 1.82 20.17 3.54
CA ILE A 245 0.45 20.49 3.11
C ILE A 245 0.39 20.67 1.60
N ASN A 246 1.28 21.50 1.04
CA ASN A 246 1.35 21.76 -0.39
C ASN A 246 1.64 20.50 -1.22
N ALA A 247 2.43 19.57 -0.70
CA ALA A 247 2.69 18.30 -1.36
C ALA A 247 1.40 17.48 -1.54
N VAL A 248 0.57 17.40 -0.51
CA VAL A 248 -0.75 16.73 -0.58
C VAL A 248 -1.70 17.50 -1.51
N ASP A 249 -1.80 18.81 -1.35
CA ASP A 249 -2.68 19.67 -2.16
C ASP A 249 -2.34 19.58 -3.67
N SER A 250 -1.07 19.44 -4.01
CA SER A 250 -0.63 19.31 -5.41
C SER A 250 -1.17 18.06 -6.12
N ILE A 251 -1.53 17.02 -5.34
CA ILE A 251 -2.14 15.79 -5.86
C ILE A 251 -3.65 15.97 -6.00
N MET A 252 -4.27 16.68 -5.05
CA MET A 252 -5.72 16.87 -5.01
C MET A 252 -6.25 17.86 -6.05
N ASN A 253 -5.46 18.89 -6.38
CA ASN A 253 -5.85 20.00 -7.24
C ASN A 253 -5.63 19.73 -8.75
N LYS A 254 -5.49 18.48 -9.17
CA LYS A 254 -5.37 18.08 -10.59
C LYS A 254 -6.70 17.71 -11.19
#